data_461aa00c930eec8794eda8a5b39779be
#
_entry.id   461aa00c930eec8794eda8a5b39779be
#
_cell.length_a   1.000
_cell.length_b   1.000
_cell.length_c   1.000
_cell.angle_alpha   90.00
_cell.angle_beta   90.00
_cell.angle_gamma   90.00
#
_symmetry.space_group_name_H-M   'P 1'
#
loop_
_entity.id
_entity.type
_entity.pdbx_description
1 polymer ?
#
loop_
_entity_poly.entity_id
_entity_poly.type
_entity_poly.pdbx_seq_one_letter_code
_entity_poly.pdbx_strand_id
1 'polypeptide(L)'
;MRRIVLAAFALTSSFAFSQSLPADQGEWTLETGYLTKVKHNSPLDYRIVPTQWVWRSPAVFDVWKGQDGTRLLFRHRLALVTETIPRGAEDYYIGVSGAPSFELWFPNEKTALFYSIGGGIGYINAKGVEGGQGQNLTLNWFTQLGLRHQISKDMALSGAAYFVHHSNGGMTNPNPGIDALGYTLGLNFKF
;
A
#
# COMPACT_ATOMS: atom_id res chain seq x y z
N MET A 1 -54.12 -0.71 -54.88
CA MET A 1 -53.14 -1.60 -54.22
C MET A 1 -52.09 -0.74 -53.52
N ARG A 2 -52.20 -0.57 -52.18
CA ARG A 2 -51.24 0.18 -51.33
C ARG A 2 -50.32 -0.85 -50.70
N ARG A 3 -49.01 -0.77 -50.97
CA ARG A 3 -47.96 -1.58 -50.33
C ARG A 3 -47.59 -0.92 -49.02
N ILE A 4 -47.81 -1.59 -47.92
CA ILE A 4 -47.33 -1.21 -46.58
C ILE A 4 -45.91 -1.78 -46.43
N VAL A 5 -44.95 -0.90 -46.31
CA VAL A 5 -43.56 -1.26 -45.97
C VAL A 5 -43.44 -1.24 -44.44
N LEU A 6 -43.34 -2.41 -43.84
CA LEU A 6 -42.97 -2.54 -42.39
C LEU A 6 -41.48 -2.36 -42.28
N ALA A 7 -41.06 -1.26 -41.64
CA ALA A 7 -39.69 -1.06 -41.21
C ALA A 7 -39.53 -1.71 -39.84
N ALA A 8 -38.81 -2.83 -39.74
CA ALA A 8 -38.39 -3.44 -38.52
C ALA A 8 -37.19 -2.67 -37.95
N PHE A 9 -37.43 -1.90 -36.88
CA PHE A 9 -36.35 -1.34 -36.04
C PHE A 9 -35.75 -2.45 -35.16
N ALA A 10 -34.58 -2.97 -35.52
CA ALA A 10 -33.80 -3.82 -34.66
C ALA A 10 -33.10 -2.93 -33.63
N LEU A 11 -33.65 -2.88 -32.40
CA LEU A 11 -32.98 -2.33 -31.25
C LEU A 11 -31.88 -3.32 -30.81
N THR A 12 -30.67 -3.13 -31.33
CA THR A 12 -29.48 -3.75 -30.76
C THR A 12 -29.13 -2.98 -29.48
N SER A 13 -29.66 -3.43 -28.35
CA SER A 13 -29.16 -3.02 -27.04
C SER A 13 -27.74 -3.61 -26.86
N SER A 14 -26.74 -2.78 -27.15
CA SER A 14 -25.36 -3.07 -26.75
C SER A 14 -25.31 -3.04 -25.23
N PHE A 15 -25.41 -4.21 -24.61
CA PHE A 15 -25.00 -4.38 -23.22
C PHE A 15 -23.47 -4.16 -23.20
N ALA A 16 -23.05 -2.93 -22.93
CA ALA A 16 -21.69 -2.66 -22.52
C ALA A 16 -21.52 -3.38 -21.17
N PHE A 17 -20.91 -4.54 -21.17
CA PHE A 17 -20.37 -5.14 -19.96
C PHE A 17 -19.33 -4.13 -19.43
N SER A 18 -19.70 -3.34 -18.44
CA SER A 18 -18.75 -2.56 -17.67
C SER A 18 -17.76 -3.57 -17.07
N GLN A 19 -16.53 -3.61 -17.58
CA GLN A 19 -15.49 -4.38 -16.95
C GLN A 19 -15.32 -3.83 -15.54
N SER A 20 -15.43 -4.70 -14.53
CA SER A 20 -15.18 -4.31 -13.15
C SER A 20 -13.73 -3.83 -13.04
N LEU A 21 -13.51 -2.71 -12.34
CA LEU A 21 -12.16 -2.24 -12.09
C LEU A 21 -11.35 -3.29 -11.32
N PRO A 22 -10.04 -3.33 -11.52
CA PRO A 22 -9.17 -4.18 -10.70
C PRO A 22 -9.35 -3.98 -9.20
N ALA A 23 -9.69 -2.77 -8.76
CA ALA A 23 -9.93 -2.43 -7.36
C ALA A 23 -11.27 -2.93 -6.79
N ASP A 24 -12.20 -3.38 -7.63
CA ASP A 24 -13.48 -3.94 -7.18
C ASP A 24 -13.31 -5.35 -6.58
N GLN A 25 -12.11 -5.92 -6.65
CA GLN A 25 -11.72 -7.19 -6.05
C GLN A 25 -10.72 -6.99 -4.91
N GLY A 26 -10.69 -7.96 -3.98
CA GLY A 26 -9.64 -8.04 -2.99
C GLY A 26 -8.29 -8.42 -3.64
N GLU A 27 -7.21 -8.10 -2.97
CA GLU A 27 -5.88 -8.48 -3.46
C GLU A 27 -4.90 -8.76 -2.33
N TRP A 28 -3.97 -9.64 -2.63
CA TRP A 28 -2.74 -9.84 -1.89
C TRP A 28 -1.57 -9.20 -2.62
N THR A 29 -0.66 -8.58 -1.87
CA THR A 29 0.57 -8.02 -2.42
C THR A 29 1.76 -8.51 -1.61
N LEU A 30 2.79 -8.97 -2.28
CA LEU A 30 4.12 -9.11 -1.69
C LEU A 30 4.93 -7.87 -2.07
N GLU A 31 5.31 -7.09 -1.06
CA GLU A 31 6.11 -5.88 -1.23
C GLU A 31 7.50 -6.07 -0.59
N THR A 32 8.55 -5.59 -1.24
CA THR A 32 9.88 -5.49 -0.66
C THR A 32 10.54 -4.19 -1.11
N GLY A 33 11.59 -3.76 -0.42
CA GLY A 33 12.21 -2.48 -0.75
C GLY A 33 13.53 -2.24 -0.05
N TYR A 34 13.97 -1.00 -0.09
CA TYR A 34 15.18 -0.56 0.58
C TYR A 34 14.98 0.85 1.10
N LEU A 35 15.22 1.03 2.41
CA LEU A 35 15.07 2.30 3.09
C LEU A 35 16.38 2.71 3.71
N THR A 36 16.61 4.01 3.77
CA THR A 36 17.74 4.62 4.43
C THR A 36 17.25 5.60 5.46
N LYS A 37 18.01 5.78 6.53
CA LYS A 37 17.71 6.77 7.55
C LYS A 37 17.51 8.15 6.91
N VAL A 38 16.48 8.85 7.32
CA VAL A 38 16.37 10.29 7.17
C VAL A 38 16.83 10.98 8.44
N LYS A 39 17.26 12.24 8.33
CA LYS A 39 17.78 13.00 9.47
C LYS A 39 16.72 13.14 10.55
N HIS A 40 16.96 12.50 11.69
CA HIS A 40 16.13 12.59 12.89
C HIS A 40 16.98 12.38 14.14
N ASN A 41 16.37 12.12 15.28
CA ASN A 41 17.00 12.13 16.60
C ASN A 41 18.04 11.02 16.81
N SER A 42 17.88 9.85 16.17
CA SER A 42 18.89 8.78 16.31
C SER A 42 20.22 9.19 15.68
N PRO A 43 21.35 9.08 16.39
CA PRO A 43 22.68 9.34 15.84
C PRO A 43 23.13 8.25 14.88
N LEU A 44 22.55 7.04 14.94
CA LEU A 44 22.96 5.88 14.18
C LEU A 44 22.48 5.96 12.72
N ASP A 45 23.25 5.37 11.82
CA ASP A 45 22.83 5.18 10.45
C ASP A 45 22.00 3.89 10.32
N TYR A 46 20.83 3.98 9.68
CA TYR A 46 19.95 2.84 9.47
C TYR A 46 19.83 2.50 7.99
N ARG A 47 19.84 1.20 7.73
CA ARG A 47 19.47 0.58 6.45
C ARG A 47 18.43 -0.48 6.74
N ILE A 48 17.30 -0.44 6.08
CA ILE A 48 16.16 -1.33 6.34
C ILE A 48 15.72 -1.95 5.02
N VAL A 49 15.52 -3.26 5.05
CA VAL A 49 14.92 -4.02 3.95
C VAL A 49 13.55 -4.50 4.42
N PRO A 50 12.47 -3.77 4.14
CA PRO A 50 11.12 -4.20 4.48
C PRO A 50 10.67 -5.32 3.55
N THR A 51 9.96 -6.29 4.09
CA THR A 51 9.17 -7.28 3.36
C THR A 51 7.79 -7.32 3.98
N GLN A 52 6.76 -7.07 3.16
CA GLN A 52 5.39 -6.92 3.63
C GLN A 52 4.47 -7.86 2.85
N TRP A 53 3.66 -8.62 3.57
CA TRP A 53 2.52 -9.35 3.03
C TRP A 53 1.27 -8.53 3.27
N VAL A 54 0.76 -7.92 2.22
CA VAL A 54 -0.30 -6.91 2.30
C VAL A 54 -1.61 -7.48 1.75
N TRP A 55 -2.66 -7.36 2.52
CA TRP A 55 -4.03 -7.54 2.06
C TRP A 55 -4.67 -6.17 1.81
N ARG A 56 -5.35 -6.03 0.66
CA ARG A 56 -6.22 -4.87 0.39
C ARG A 56 -7.64 -5.34 0.15
N SER A 57 -8.60 -4.68 0.81
CA SER A 57 -10.02 -4.94 0.59
C SER A 57 -10.42 -4.66 -0.87
N PRO A 58 -11.55 -5.17 -1.36
CA PRO A 58 -12.25 -4.52 -2.47
C PRO A 58 -12.46 -3.03 -2.19
N ALA A 59 -12.72 -2.23 -3.22
CA ALA A 59 -13.10 -0.84 -3.07
C ALA A 59 -14.33 -0.75 -2.15
N VAL A 60 -14.20 0.06 -1.08
CA VAL A 60 -15.29 0.23 -0.09
C VAL A 60 -16.30 1.24 -0.61
N PHE A 61 -15.80 2.33 -1.19
CA PHE A 61 -16.62 3.36 -1.85
C PHE A 61 -15.78 4.22 -2.78
N ASP A 62 -16.45 4.87 -3.74
CA ASP A 62 -15.87 5.95 -4.53
C ASP A 62 -15.88 7.23 -3.72
N VAL A 63 -14.72 7.83 -3.51
CA VAL A 63 -14.57 9.18 -2.93
C VAL A 63 -14.97 10.22 -3.98
N TRP A 64 -14.62 9.95 -5.23
CA TRP A 64 -14.92 10.80 -6.37
C TRP A 64 -14.89 10.02 -7.68
N LYS A 65 -15.72 10.43 -8.65
CA LYS A 65 -15.78 9.86 -9.98
C LYS A 65 -15.87 10.98 -11.04
N GLY A 66 -14.89 11.02 -11.92
CA GLY A 66 -14.83 11.95 -13.04
C GLY A 66 -15.71 11.51 -14.22
N GLN A 67 -16.08 12.46 -15.05
CA GLN A 67 -16.85 12.19 -16.29
C GLN A 67 -16.02 11.44 -17.34
N ASP A 68 -14.70 11.56 -17.26
CA ASP A 68 -13.72 10.89 -18.10
C ASP A 68 -13.45 9.42 -17.73
N GLY A 69 -14.09 8.92 -16.67
CA GLY A 69 -13.87 7.58 -16.13
C GLY A 69 -12.79 7.49 -15.04
N THR A 70 -12.12 8.59 -14.70
CA THR A 70 -11.21 8.64 -13.54
C THR A 70 -11.99 8.37 -12.25
N ARG A 71 -11.46 7.54 -11.34
CA ARG A 71 -12.09 7.22 -10.04
C ARG A 71 -11.10 7.34 -8.91
N LEU A 72 -11.47 8.06 -7.85
CA LEU A 72 -10.76 8.05 -6.57
C LEU A 72 -11.50 7.11 -5.61
N LEU A 73 -10.84 6.03 -5.21
CA LEU A 73 -11.40 4.97 -4.39
C LEU A 73 -10.79 4.97 -2.99
N PHE A 74 -11.58 4.48 -2.03
CA PHE A 74 -11.11 4.13 -0.71
C PHE A 74 -11.08 2.61 -0.53
N ARG A 75 -9.96 2.10 0.05
CA ARG A 75 -9.75 0.68 0.40
C ARG A 75 -9.13 0.57 1.79
N HIS A 76 -9.33 -0.55 2.46
CA HIS A 76 -8.54 -0.91 3.64
C HIS A 76 -7.25 -1.63 3.21
N ARG A 77 -6.16 -1.35 3.92
CA ARG A 77 -4.87 -2.02 3.82
C ARG A 77 -4.50 -2.61 5.17
N LEU A 78 -4.18 -3.91 5.21
CA LEU A 78 -3.59 -4.59 6.36
C LEU A 78 -2.31 -5.28 5.91
N ALA A 79 -1.29 -5.31 6.75
CA ALA A 79 -0.03 -5.95 6.41
C ALA A 79 0.59 -6.68 7.61
N LEU A 80 1.16 -7.83 7.31
CA LEU A 80 2.24 -8.42 8.11
C LEU A 80 3.54 -7.82 7.57
N VAL A 81 4.34 -7.24 8.46
CA VAL A 81 5.59 -6.54 8.12
C VAL A 81 6.74 -7.24 8.80
N THR A 82 7.75 -7.56 8.02
CA THR A 82 9.07 -7.96 8.52
C THR A 82 10.11 -7.02 7.96
N GLU A 83 11.08 -6.64 8.76
CA GLU A 83 12.20 -5.81 8.31
C GLU A 83 13.50 -6.46 8.75
N THR A 84 14.43 -6.59 7.83
CA THR A 84 15.82 -6.86 8.14
C THR A 84 16.54 -5.52 8.22
N ILE A 85 17.36 -5.34 9.25
CA ILE A 85 18.09 -4.09 9.52
C ILE A 85 19.60 -4.38 9.38
N PRO A 86 20.14 -4.44 8.14
CA PRO A 86 21.55 -4.76 7.91
C PRO A 86 22.51 -3.67 8.46
N ARG A 87 21.97 -2.54 8.85
CA ARG A 87 22.71 -1.47 9.51
C ARG A 87 21.79 -0.68 10.44
N GLY A 88 22.14 -0.61 11.70
CA GLY A 88 21.37 -0.01 12.79
C GLY A 88 21.86 -0.54 14.13
N ALA A 89 21.16 -0.22 15.20
CA ALA A 89 21.38 -0.83 16.51
C ALA A 89 20.69 -2.20 16.59
N GLU A 90 19.52 -2.30 16.04
CA GLU A 90 18.70 -3.50 15.97
C GLU A 90 18.95 -4.27 14.69
N ASP A 91 18.59 -5.58 14.66
CA ASP A 91 18.80 -6.46 13.50
C ASP A 91 17.53 -6.68 12.68
N TYR A 92 16.36 -6.70 13.35
CA TYR A 92 15.08 -7.00 12.70
C TYR A 92 13.88 -6.43 13.43
N TYR A 93 12.80 -6.27 12.67
CA TYR A 93 11.45 -5.97 13.12
C TYR A 93 10.46 -6.99 12.55
N ILE A 94 9.43 -7.32 13.32
CA ILE A 94 8.24 -8.06 12.88
C ILE A 94 7.00 -7.47 13.52
N GLY A 95 5.95 -7.21 12.74
CA GLY A 95 4.73 -6.60 13.25
C GLY A 95 3.59 -6.63 12.27
N VAL A 96 2.50 -6.00 12.68
CA VAL A 96 1.31 -5.79 11.85
C VAL A 96 1.03 -4.31 11.70
N SER A 97 0.50 -3.93 10.55
CA SER A 97 0.10 -2.54 10.30
C SER A 97 -1.21 -2.46 9.52
N GLY A 98 -1.91 -1.35 9.71
CA GLY A 98 -3.15 -1.05 9.00
C GLY A 98 -3.20 0.40 8.55
N ALA A 99 -3.91 0.65 7.46
CA ALA A 99 -4.09 1.98 6.88
C ALA A 99 -5.34 2.08 6.03
N PRO A 100 -5.94 3.27 5.92
CA PRO A 100 -6.68 3.67 4.75
C PRO A 100 -5.74 3.72 3.53
N SER A 101 -6.27 3.36 2.37
CA SER A 101 -5.58 3.47 1.08
C SER A 101 -6.51 4.18 0.10
N PHE A 102 -6.03 5.27 -0.47
CA PHE A 102 -6.73 6.01 -1.51
C PHE A 102 -6.07 5.69 -2.85
N GLU A 103 -6.87 5.30 -3.85
CA GLU A 103 -6.39 4.94 -5.17
C GLU A 103 -7.08 5.78 -6.25
N LEU A 104 -6.32 6.60 -6.95
CA LEU A 104 -6.77 7.36 -8.11
C LEU A 104 -6.54 6.54 -9.38
N TRP A 105 -7.59 5.87 -9.85
CA TRP A 105 -7.58 5.09 -11.09
C TRP A 105 -7.77 5.98 -12.29
N PHE A 106 -6.87 5.85 -13.28
CA PHE A 106 -6.96 6.60 -14.54
C PHE A 106 -8.00 5.97 -15.48
N PRO A 107 -8.44 6.70 -16.52
CA PRO A 107 -9.46 6.23 -17.47
C PRO A 107 -9.10 4.94 -18.22
N ASN A 108 -7.79 4.59 -18.27
CA ASN A 108 -7.33 3.34 -18.87
C ASN A 108 -7.66 2.08 -18.05
N GLU A 109 -8.19 2.26 -16.83
CA GLU A 109 -8.56 1.21 -15.88
C GLU A 109 -7.43 0.22 -15.54
N LYS A 110 -6.19 0.53 -15.91
CA LYS A 110 -4.99 -0.30 -15.69
C LYS A 110 -4.00 0.31 -14.73
N THR A 111 -4.01 1.62 -14.61
CA THR A 111 -3.02 2.36 -13.83
C THR A 111 -3.71 3.16 -12.74
N ALA A 112 -3.14 3.16 -11.55
CA ALA A 112 -3.58 4.01 -10.45
C ALA A 112 -2.39 4.63 -9.72
N LEU A 113 -2.57 5.86 -9.26
CA LEU A 113 -1.78 6.46 -8.21
C LEU A 113 -2.40 6.04 -6.87
N PHE A 114 -1.60 5.61 -5.90
CA PHE A 114 -2.11 5.27 -4.58
C PHE A 114 -1.37 6.01 -3.46
N TYR A 115 -2.09 6.29 -2.39
CA TYR A 115 -1.58 6.88 -1.17
C TYR A 115 -2.13 6.13 0.03
N SER A 116 -1.26 5.79 0.98
CA SER A 116 -1.64 5.19 2.26
C SER A 116 -0.87 5.86 3.39
N ILE A 117 -1.55 6.08 4.51
CA ILE A 117 -0.94 6.54 5.76
C ILE A 117 -1.57 5.76 6.89
N GLY A 118 -0.76 5.21 7.76
CA GLY A 118 -1.26 4.37 8.85
C GLY A 118 -0.18 4.01 9.86
N GLY A 119 -0.44 2.96 10.61
CA GLY A 119 0.50 2.53 11.64
C GLY A 119 0.20 1.13 12.13
N GLY A 120 0.99 0.71 13.11
CA GLY A 120 0.90 -0.61 13.67
C GLY A 120 1.73 -0.80 14.93
N ILE A 121 1.86 -2.08 15.26
CA ILE A 121 2.57 -2.52 16.45
C ILE A 121 3.41 -3.75 16.10
N GLY A 122 4.56 -3.88 16.74
CA GLY A 122 5.42 -5.03 16.50
C GLY A 122 6.49 -5.20 17.55
N TYR A 123 7.36 -6.13 17.24
CA TYR A 123 8.54 -6.48 18.00
C TYR A 123 9.78 -6.08 17.22
N ILE A 124 10.72 -5.43 17.90
CA ILE A 124 12.07 -5.14 17.44
C ILE A 124 13.06 -5.64 18.48
N ASN A 125 14.18 -6.18 18.10
CA ASN A 125 15.17 -6.72 19.06
C ASN A 125 16.04 -5.63 19.69
N ALA A 126 15.43 -4.67 20.37
CA ALA A 126 16.10 -3.45 20.86
C ALA A 126 16.51 -3.49 22.34
N LYS A 127 15.86 -4.33 23.18
CA LYS A 127 16.10 -4.36 24.60
C LYS A 127 17.53 -4.83 24.94
N GLY A 128 18.29 -3.97 25.61
CA GLY A 128 19.67 -4.26 25.99
C GLY A 128 20.70 -4.04 24.86
N VAL A 129 20.25 -3.53 23.72
CA VAL A 129 21.12 -3.17 22.59
C VAL A 129 21.59 -1.72 22.76
N GLU A 130 22.88 -1.49 22.68
CA GLU A 130 23.44 -0.14 22.76
C GLU A 130 22.96 0.72 21.59
N GLY A 131 22.38 1.89 21.90
CA GLY A 131 21.78 2.78 20.92
C GLY A 131 20.38 2.38 20.45
N GLY A 132 19.87 1.22 20.88
CA GLY A 132 18.53 0.74 20.57
C GLY A 132 17.44 1.41 21.40
N GLN A 133 16.19 1.08 21.09
CA GLN A 133 15.04 1.48 21.90
C GLN A 133 15.01 0.66 23.19
N GLY A 134 14.67 1.24 24.34
CA GLY A 134 14.78 0.61 25.65
C GLY A 134 13.91 -0.64 25.88
N GLN A 135 13.09 -1.03 24.91
CA GLN A 135 12.22 -2.20 24.93
C GLN A 135 12.00 -2.80 23.54
N ASN A 136 11.51 -4.04 23.49
CA ASN A 136 11.26 -4.75 22.24
C ASN A 136 9.89 -4.44 21.62
N LEU A 137 8.89 -4.09 22.43
CA LEU A 137 7.60 -3.64 21.90
C LEU A 137 7.80 -2.26 21.24
N THR A 138 7.41 -2.14 19.99
CA THR A 138 7.52 -0.89 19.24
C THR A 138 6.24 -0.59 18.49
N LEU A 139 5.95 0.69 18.34
CA LEU A 139 4.90 1.22 17.47
C LEU A 139 5.54 1.68 16.18
N ASN A 140 4.82 1.56 15.08
CA ASN A 140 5.21 2.19 13.84
C ASN A 140 4.09 3.09 13.30
N TRP A 141 4.48 4.10 12.56
CA TRP A 141 3.61 4.73 11.57
C TRP A 141 4.35 4.84 10.25
N PHE A 142 3.59 4.83 9.16
CA PHE A 142 4.17 4.88 7.83
C PHE A 142 3.33 5.75 6.89
N THR A 143 3.95 6.21 5.82
CA THR A 143 3.26 6.78 4.67
C THR A 143 3.86 6.21 3.38
N GLN A 144 2.99 5.99 2.39
CA GLN A 144 3.35 5.40 1.12
C GLN A 144 2.62 6.12 -0.02
N LEU A 145 3.37 6.56 -1.02
CA LEU A 145 2.85 7.16 -2.25
C LEU A 145 3.45 6.43 -3.45
N GLY A 146 2.62 5.90 -4.32
CA GLY A 146 3.11 5.08 -5.41
C GLY A 146 2.19 4.95 -6.59
N LEU A 147 2.69 4.24 -7.59
CA LEU A 147 1.96 3.83 -8.78
C LEU A 147 1.78 2.34 -8.79
N ARG A 148 0.64 1.90 -9.30
CA ARG A 148 0.39 0.50 -9.65
C ARG A 148 -0.04 0.40 -11.10
N HIS A 149 0.32 -0.69 -11.76
CA HIS A 149 -0.04 -0.95 -13.14
C HIS A 149 -0.43 -2.41 -13.32
N GLN A 150 -1.59 -2.64 -13.91
CA GLN A 150 -2.11 -3.97 -14.22
C GLN A 150 -1.32 -4.58 -15.39
N ILE A 151 -0.67 -5.72 -15.16
CA ILE A 151 0.13 -6.44 -16.16
C ILE A 151 -0.61 -7.63 -16.77
N SER A 152 -1.60 -8.18 -16.05
CA SER A 152 -2.52 -9.21 -16.55
C SER A 152 -3.89 -9.04 -15.90
N LYS A 153 -4.84 -9.92 -16.19
CA LYS A 153 -6.18 -9.92 -15.59
C LYS A 153 -6.12 -9.93 -14.05
N ASP A 154 -5.23 -10.74 -13.48
CA ASP A 154 -5.19 -11.01 -12.04
C ASP A 154 -3.91 -10.51 -11.35
N MET A 155 -3.00 -9.84 -12.10
CA MET A 155 -1.71 -9.41 -11.59
C MET A 155 -1.42 -7.95 -11.91
N ALA A 156 -0.84 -7.23 -10.93
CA ALA A 156 -0.33 -5.89 -11.12
C ALA A 156 1.06 -5.74 -10.48
N LEU A 157 1.86 -4.83 -11.01
CA LEU A 157 3.08 -4.34 -10.38
C LEU A 157 2.81 -3.01 -9.69
N SER A 158 3.49 -2.77 -8.58
CA SER A 158 3.47 -1.49 -7.88
C SER A 158 4.88 -1.05 -7.49
N GLY A 159 5.06 0.26 -7.42
CA GLY A 159 6.27 0.87 -6.89
C GLY A 159 5.91 2.14 -6.13
N ALA A 160 6.53 2.36 -4.98
CA ALA A 160 6.22 3.49 -4.12
C ALA A 160 7.43 4.08 -3.41
N ALA A 161 7.37 5.38 -3.12
CA ALA A 161 8.12 5.97 -2.03
C ALA A 161 7.47 5.53 -0.71
N TYR A 162 8.28 5.07 0.22
CA TYR A 162 7.85 4.53 1.51
C TYR A 162 8.67 5.14 2.64
N PHE A 163 7.97 5.73 3.60
CA PHE A 163 8.53 6.22 4.85
C PHE A 163 7.98 5.42 6.01
N VAL A 164 8.83 5.09 6.97
CA VAL A 164 8.43 4.45 8.22
C VAL A 164 9.13 5.11 9.41
N HIS A 165 8.39 5.25 10.50
CA HIS A 165 8.89 5.62 11.81
C HIS A 165 8.63 4.50 12.80
N HIS A 166 9.67 4.11 13.57
CA HIS A 166 9.54 3.20 14.70
C HIS A 166 9.91 3.92 15.99
N SER A 167 9.12 3.70 17.03
CA SER A 167 9.42 4.21 18.36
C SER A 167 8.69 3.37 19.44
N ASN A 168 9.16 3.41 20.66
CA ASN A 168 8.45 2.79 21.77
C ASN A 168 7.33 3.68 22.35
N GLY A 169 6.99 4.79 21.69
CA GLY A 169 5.95 5.72 22.15
C GLY A 169 6.27 6.45 23.45
N GLY A 170 7.53 6.48 23.87
CA GLY A 170 7.95 7.05 25.15
C GLY A 170 7.68 6.17 26.37
N MET A 171 7.30 4.88 26.17
CA MET A 171 7.02 3.96 27.27
C MET A 171 8.25 3.62 28.10
N THR A 172 9.44 3.63 27.47
CA THR A 172 10.73 3.38 28.14
C THR A 172 11.83 4.26 27.57
N ASN A 173 12.90 4.44 28.36
CA ASN A 173 14.13 5.09 27.90
C ASN A 173 15.23 4.04 27.67
N PRO A 174 16.08 4.21 26.63
CA PRO A 174 16.03 5.25 25.61
C PRO A 174 14.90 5.05 24.58
N ASN A 175 14.54 6.12 23.85
CA ASN A 175 13.62 6.07 22.72
C ASN A 175 14.14 6.97 21.60
N PRO A 176 15.23 6.59 20.92
CA PRO A 176 15.85 7.44 19.89
C PRO A 176 14.97 7.62 18.64
N GLY A 177 14.03 6.69 18.42
CA GLY A 177 13.24 6.63 17.19
C GLY A 177 14.07 6.23 15.96
N ILE A 178 13.41 5.62 14.99
CA ILE A 178 14.02 5.25 13.70
C ILE A 178 13.15 5.84 12.60
N ASP A 179 13.67 6.78 11.83
CA ASP A 179 13.01 7.32 10.65
C ASP A 179 13.76 6.88 9.40
N ALA A 180 13.06 6.17 8.52
CA ALA A 180 13.65 5.70 7.28
C ALA A 180 12.74 5.98 6.09
N LEU A 181 13.34 6.39 4.98
CA LEU A 181 12.70 6.69 3.71
C LEU A 181 13.41 5.93 2.60
N GLY A 182 12.66 5.45 1.65
CA GLY A 182 13.17 4.79 0.46
C GLY A 182 12.06 4.40 -0.48
N TYR A 183 12.18 3.21 -1.06
CA TYR A 183 11.20 2.71 -2.01
C TYR A 183 10.80 1.26 -1.70
N THR A 184 9.61 0.91 -2.17
CA THR A 184 9.12 -0.47 -2.21
C THR A 184 8.68 -0.82 -3.62
N LEU A 185 8.80 -2.09 -3.97
CA LEU A 185 8.26 -2.72 -5.18
C LEU A 185 7.33 -3.84 -4.74
N GLY A 186 6.21 -3.99 -5.42
CA GLY A 186 5.19 -4.96 -5.07
C GLY A 186 4.66 -5.73 -6.26
N LEU A 187 4.37 -7.00 -6.02
CA LEU A 187 3.63 -7.86 -6.92
C LEU A 187 2.26 -8.12 -6.31
N ASN A 188 1.21 -7.74 -7.02
CA ASN A 188 -0.17 -7.75 -6.53
C ASN A 188 -0.95 -8.85 -7.25
N PHE A 189 -1.74 -9.63 -6.49
CA PHE A 189 -2.56 -10.75 -6.97
C PHE A 189 -4.00 -10.53 -6.53
N LYS A 190 -4.94 -10.51 -7.47
CA LYS A 190 -6.38 -10.44 -7.19
C LYS A 190 -6.96 -11.80 -6.84
N PHE A 191 -8.04 -11.79 -6.05
CA PHE A 191 -8.84 -12.98 -5.72
C PHE A 191 -10.33 -12.64 -5.64
#